data_fbe6f5148c45f9fc2eb041c4887bc086
#
_entry.id   fbe6f5148c45f9fc2eb041c4887bc086
#
_cell.length_a   1.000
_cell.length_b   1.000
_cell.length_c   1.000
_cell.angle_alpha   90.00
_cell.angle_beta   90.00
_cell.angle_gamma   90.00
#
_symmetry.space_group_name_H-M   'P 1'
#
loop_
_entity.id
_entity.type
_entity.pdbx_description
1 polymer ?
#
loop_
_entity_poly.entity_id
_entity_poly.type
_entity_poly.pdbx_seq_one_letter_code
_entity_poly.pdbx_strand_id
1 'polypeptide(L)'
;GLWVQMEGALLDGYNGSTKENDSSATAAYTVTNVNTDTRTITVTGEATDIAALTANDVLIPYGAYGKWFAGIDTITTNTGSLFGIDAATYGLWKSSTYAAGGVALTMAKITAAAAKVTTKGGMRDLTAFVSTFTWSDLNSDLAALKRVTSSVKGGIDQGTEGEDGNITYYGPNGSIKICPHPMVKA
;
A
#
# COMPACT_ATOMS: atom_id res chain seq x y z
N GLY A 1 10.57 -1.64 -2.10
CA GLY A 1 10.97 -0.34 -1.62
C GLY A 1 12.14 0.26 -2.35
N LEU A 2 12.55 1.41 -1.90
CA LEU A 2 13.64 2.19 -2.52
C LEU A 2 14.95 1.41 -2.60
N TRP A 3 15.24 0.55 -1.62
CA TRP A 3 16.47 -0.23 -1.55
C TRP A 3 16.65 -1.20 -2.73
N VAL A 4 15.59 -1.89 -3.13
CA VAL A 4 15.66 -2.83 -4.28
C VAL A 4 15.82 -2.14 -5.63
N GLN A 5 15.67 -0.81 -5.66
CA GLN A 5 15.84 0.02 -6.85
C GLN A 5 17.24 0.65 -6.93
N MET A 6 18.15 0.29 -6.03
CA MET A 6 19.53 0.80 -6.08
C MET A 6 20.40 -0.18 -6.87
N GLU A 7 21.10 0.32 -7.88
CA GLU A 7 22.14 -0.47 -8.56
C GLU A 7 23.21 -0.89 -7.56
N GLY A 8 23.66 -2.15 -7.67
CA GLY A 8 24.55 -2.76 -6.70
C GLY A 8 23.86 -3.31 -5.45
N ALA A 9 22.56 -3.13 -5.28
CA ALA A 9 21.83 -3.73 -4.15
C ALA A 9 21.85 -5.26 -4.24
N LEU A 10 22.06 -5.91 -3.09
CA LEU A 10 21.99 -7.35 -2.95
C LEU A 10 20.58 -7.75 -2.52
N LEU A 11 20.01 -8.75 -3.20
CA LEU A 11 18.65 -9.23 -2.97
C LEU A 11 18.63 -10.73 -2.71
N ASP A 12 17.67 -11.16 -1.91
CA ASP A 12 17.22 -12.54 -1.80
C ASP A 12 15.89 -12.72 -2.52
N GLY A 13 15.69 -13.85 -3.18
CA GLY A 13 14.43 -14.28 -3.77
C GLY A 13 13.73 -15.30 -2.88
N TYR A 14 12.43 -15.14 -2.70
CA TYR A 14 11.61 -16.06 -1.91
C TYR A 14 10.31 -16.40 -2.60
N ASN A 15 9.98 -17.70 -2.63
CA ASN A 15 8.67 -18.21 -2.96
C ASN A 15 7.99 -18.66 -1.66
N GLY A 16 7.10 -17.82 -1.13
CA GLY A 16 6.57 -18.03 0.21
C GLY A 16 7.67 -17.97 1.27
N SER A 17 7.98 -19.09 1.91
CA SER A 17 9.07 -19.22 2.89
C SER A 17 10.35 -19.85 2.32
N THR A 18 10.32 -20.32 1.08
CA THR A 18 11.46 -20.98 0.42
C THR A 18 12.37 -19.93 -0.21
N LYS A 19 13.65 -19.98 0.15
CA LYS A 19 14.68 -19.13 -0.46
C LYS A 19 15.07 -19.74 -1.80
N GLU A 20 15.02 -18.94 -2.87
CA GLU A 20 15.34 -19.40 -4.24
C GLU A 20 16.82 -19.25 -4.57
N ASN A 21 17.52 -18.29 -3.95
CA ASN A 21 18.96 -18.11 -4.14
C ASN A 21 19.74 -18.77 -2.99
N ASP A 22 19.71 -20.09 -2.93
CA ASP A 22 20.36 -20.87 -1.86
C ASP A 22 21.51 -21.77 -2.37
N SER A 23 21.95 -21.60 -3.62
CA SER A 23 23.04 -22.41 -4.21
C SER A 23 24.35 -22.30 -3.44
N SER A 24 24.53 -21.18 -2.68
CA SER A 24 25.65 -21.02 -1.76
C SER A 24 25.27 -20.13 -0.58
N ALA A 25 26.02 -20.19 0.52
CA ALA A 25 25.79 -19.36 1.72
C ALA A 25 25.86 -17.85 1.47
N THR A 26 26.49 -17.44 0.37
CA THR A 26 26.66 -16.03 -0.03
C THR A 26 25.91 -15.70 -1.32
N ALA A 27 25.11 -16.63 -1.85
CA ALA A 27 24.35 -16.41 -3.06
C ALA A 27 23.38 -15.25 -2.83
N ALA A 28 23.42 -14.29 -3.73
CA ALA A 28 22.52 -13.14 -3.75
C ALA A 28 22.32 -12.68 -5.19
N TYR A 29 21.15 -12.15 -5.47
CA TYR A 29 20.94 -11.42 -6.72
C TYR A 29 21.48 -10.01 -6.58
N THR A 30 22.24 -9.55 -7.56
CA THR A 30 22.75 -8.18 -7.60
C THR A 30 21.96 -7.38 -8.62
N VAL A 31 21.43 -6.22 -8.23
CA VAL A 31 20.74 -5.31 -9.13
C VAL A 31 21.77 -4.62 -10.04
N THR A 32 21.65 -4.80 -11.34
CA THR A 32 22.56 -4.21 -12.33
C THR A 32 21.96 -3.05 -13.10
N ASN A 33 20.64 -2.99 -13.21
CA ASN A 33 19.96 -1.88 -13.88
C ASN A 33 18.57 -1.66 -13.27
N VAL A 34 18.17 -0.41 -13.19
CA VAL A 34 16.85 0.02 -12.71
C VAL A 34 16.21 0.92 -13.76
N ASN A 35 15.07 0.52 -14.27
CA ASN A 35 14.26 1.35 -15.16
C ASN A 35 12.97 1.72 -14.42
N THR A 36 12.89 2.97 -13.99
CA THR A 36 11.73 3.50 -13.26
C THR A 36 10.50 3.71 -14.11
N ASP A 37 10.68 3.97 -15.41
CA ASP A 37 9.58 4.22 -16.33
C ASP A 37 8.81 2.95 -16.64
N THR A 38 9.56 1.86 -16.89
CA THR A 38 8.96 0.53 -17.13
C THR A 38 8.74 -0.26 -15.84
N ARG A 39 9.19 0.26 -14.69
CA ARG A 39 9.14 -0.40 -13.38
C ARG A 39 9.83 -1.76 -13.37
N THR A 40 10.96 -1.86 -14.07
CA THR A 40 11.74 -3.10 -14.16
C THR A 40 13.09 -2.93 -13.49
N ILE A 41 13.55 -4.01 -12.87
CA ILE A 41 14.92 -4.15 -12.39
C ILE A 41 15.58 -5.33 -13.12
N THR A 42 16.83 -5.17 -13.45
CA THR A 42 17.66 -6.28 -13.99
C THR A 42 18.56 -6.76 -12.87
N VAL A 43 18.57 -8.06 -12.66
CA VAL A 43 19.40 -8.69 -11.63
C VAL A 43 20.35 -9.71 -12.27
N THR A 44 21.50 -9.89 -11.65
CA THR A 44 22.46 -10.95 -11.96
C THR A 44 22.71 -11.80 -10.71
N GLY A 45 23.09 -13.05 -10.91
CA GLY A 45 23.36 -14.00 -9.83
C GLY A 45 23.85 -15.32 -10.41
N GLU A 46 23.95 -16.35 -9.60
CA GLU A 46 24.27 -17.70 -10.06
C GLU A 46 23.21 -18.18 -11.06
N ALA A 47 23.64 -18.87 -12.10
CA ALA A 47 22.74 -19.27 -13.19
C ALA A 47 21.60 -20.20 -12.74
N THR A 48 21.86 -21.05 -11.76
CA THR A 48 20.87 -21.96 -11.16
C THR A 48 19.83 -21.17 -10.38
N ASP A 49 20.23 -20.16 -9.61
CA ASP A 49 19.35 -19.33 -8.80
C ASP A 49 18.50 -18.41 -9.69
N ILE A 50 19.08 -17.85 -10.74
CA ILE A 50 18.32 -17.06 -11.73
C ILE A 50 17.25 -17.91 -12.43
N ALA A 51 17.59 -19.18 -12.75
CA ALA A 51 16.66 -20.10 -13.39
C ALA A 51 15.52 -20.54 -12.45
N ALA A 52 15.72 -20.48 -11.14
CA ALA A 52 14.70 -20.79 -10.14
C ALA A 52 13.65 -19.69 -9.99
N LEU A 53 13.96 -18.43 -10.36
CA LEU A 53 13.04 -17.30 -10.22
C LEU A 53 11.78 -17.47 -11.05
N THR A 54 10.65 -17.29 -10.42
CA THR A 54 9.32 -17.34 -11.03
C THR A 54 8.58 -15.99 -10.86
N ALA A 55 7.49 -15.82 -11.59
CA ALA A 55 6.67 -14.60 -11.50
C ALA A 55 5.99 -14.38 -10.14
N ASN A 56 5.95 -15.42 -9.29
CA ASN A 56 5.34 -15.35 -7.96
C ASN A 56 6.36 -15.03 -6.86
N ASP A 57 7.63 -14.96 -7.19
CA ASP A 57 8.69 -14.75 -6.22
C ASP A 57 8.77 -13.27 -5.81
N VAL A 58 9.16 -13.07 -4.56
CA VAL A 58 9.34 -11.74 -3.98
C VAL A 58 10.84 -11.51 -3.79
N LEU A 59 11.34 -10.43 -4.36
CA LEU A 59 12.72 -9.98 -4.14
C LEU A 59 12.75 -9.02 -2.95
N ILE A 60 13.61 -9.32 -1.98
CA ILE A 60 13.78 -8.53 -0.76
C ILE A 60 15.26 -8.23 -0.54
N PRO A 61 15.64 -7.20 0.24
CA PRO A 61 17.02 -6.96 0.60
C PRO A 61 17.66 -8.19 1.25
N TYR A 62 18.91 -8.46 0.87
CA TYR A 62 19.68 -9.61 1.34
C TYR A 62 19.66 -9.73 2.87
N GLY A 63 19.31 -10.90 3.36
CA GLY A 63 19.24 -11.21 4.78
C GLY A 63 18.11 -10.53 5.58
N ALA A 64 17.16 -9.87 4.93
CA ALA A 64 16.05 -9.16 5.59
C ALA A 64 14.81 -10.04 5.87
N TYR A 65 14.75 -11.25 5.30
CA TYR A 65 13.59 -12.15 5.48
C TYR A 65 13.31 -12.42 6.97
N GLY A 66 12.04 -12.26 7.35
CA GLY A 66 11.60 -12.48 8.73
C GLY A 66 12.10 -11.46 9.77
N LYS A 67 12.90 -10.45 9.37
CA LYS A 67 13.43 -9.42 10.27
C LYS A 67 12.67 -8.09 10.21
N TRP A 68 11.63 -7.99 9.38
CA TRP A 68 10.84 -6.79 9.25
C TRP A 68 9.64 -6.81 10.21
N PHE A 69 9.22 -5.63 10.64
CA PHE A 69 7.96 -5.50 11.36
C PHE A 69 6.78 -5.74 10.42
N ALA A 70 5.64 -6.16 10.98
CA ALA A 70 4.41 -6.36 10.22
C ALA A 70 3.96 -5.04 9.59
N GLY A 71 3.85 -5.03 8.26
CA GLY A 71 3.30 -3.89 7.51
C GLY A 71 1.78 -3.82 7.61
N ILE A 72 1.20 -2.72 7.12
CA ILE A 72 -0.26 -2.51 7.10
C ILE A 72 -0.97 -3.65 6.37
N ASP A 73 -0.41 -4.14 5.27
CA ASP A 73 -0.97 -5.26 4.50
C ASP A 73 -1.10 -6.53 5.36
N THR A 74 -0.04 -6.87 6.10
CA THR A 74 -0.06 -8.01 7.03
C THR A 74 -1.07 -7.81 8.17
N ILE A 75 -1.15 -6.58 8.73
CA ILE A 75 -2.08 -6.25 9.81
C ILE A 75 -3.54 -6.32 9.33
N THR A 76 -3.81 -5.92 8.09
CA THR A 76 -5.16 -5.93 7.51
C THR A 76 -5.57 -7.27 6.90
N THR A 77 -4.64 -8.20 6.73
CA THR A 77 -4.94 -9.56 6.28
C THR A 77 -5.76 -10.30 7.31
N ASN A 78 -6.90 -10.86 6.90
CA ASN A 78 -7.83 -11.56 7.78
C ASN A 78 -7.56 -13.08 7.86
N THR A 79 -6.34 -13.49 7.56
CA THR A 79 -5.91 -14.92 7.59
C THR A 79 -4.65 -15.06 8.42
N GLY A 80 -4.54 -16.20 9.10
CA GLY A 80 -3.40 -16.49 9.96
C GLY A 80 -3.43 -15.75 11.30
N SER A 81 -2.36 -15.92 12.06
CA SER A 81 -2.20 -15.36 13.40
C SER A 81 -1.24 -14.17 13.35
N LEU A 82 -1.66 -13.03 13.90
CA LEU A 82 -0.84 -11.84 14.11
C LEU A 82 -0.77 -11.57 15.62
N PHE A 83 0.43 -11.42 16.16
CA PHE A 83 0.67 -11.27 17.61
C PHE A 83 0.04 -12.39 18.48
N GLY A 84 -0.02 -13.61 17.93
CA GLY A 84 -0.63 -14.76 18.61
C GLY A 84 -2.17 -14.79 18.57
N ILE A 85 -2.82 -13.82 17.92
CA ILE A 85 -4.28 -13.73 17.80
C ILE A 85 -4.70 -14.09 16.37
N ASP A 86 -5.55 -15.11 16.25
CA ASP A 86 -6.07 -15.55 14.96
C ASP A 86 -7.32 -14.75 14.58
N ALA A 87 -7.25 -14.05 13.46
CA ALA A 87 -8.35 -13.26 12.91
C ALA A 87 -9.56 -14.12 12.46
N ALA A 88 -9.37 -15.40 12.17
CA ALA A 88 -10.46 -16.29 11.84
C ALA A 88 -11.34 -16.59 13.07
N THR A 89 -10.71 -16.71 14.23
CA THR A 89 -11.38 -17.03 15.51
C THR A 89 -11.96 -15.77 16.17
N TYR A 90 -11.23 -14.66 16.14
CA TYR A 90 -11.62 -13.44 16.86
C TYR A 90 -12.14 -12.36 15.91
N GLY A 91 -13.46 -12.29 15.73
CA GLY A 91 -14.10 -11.38 14.77
C GLY A 91 -13.86 -9.88 15.01
N LEU A 92 -13.60 -9.47 16.24
CA LEU A 92 -13.25 -8.07 16.55
C LEU A 92 -11.82 -7.71 16.12
N TRP A 93 -10.93 -8.70 16.05
CA TRP A 93 -9.56 -8.54 15.56
C TRP A 93 -9.49 -8.42 14.03
N LYS A 94 -10.52 -8.90 13.35
CA LYS A 94 -10.63 -8.83 11.90
C LYS A 94 -10.65 -7.39 11.40
N SER A 95 -9.83 -7.05 10.43
CA SER A 95 -9.95 -5.78 9.70
C SER A 95 -11.28 -5.72 8.95
N SER A 96 -11.81 -4.52 8.75
CA SER A 96 -13.00 -4.31 7.92
C SER A 96 -12.60 -4.30 6.45
N THR A 97 -13.20 -5.16 5.64
CA THR A 97 -12.97 -5.23 4.20
C THR A 97 -14.16 -4.66 3.43
N TYR A 98 -13.90 -3.88 2.40
CA TYR A 98 -14.89 -3.37 1.47
C TYR A 98 -14.51 -3.77 0.05
N ALA A 99 -15.32 -4.62 -0.58
CA ALA A 99 -15.09 -5.05 -1.96
C ALA A 99 -15.56 -3.96 -2.93
N ALA A 100 -14.63 -3.25 -3.53
CA ALA A 100 -14.92 -2.19 -4.52
C ALA A 100 -15.26 -2.72 -5.92
N GLY A 101 -15.10 -4.03 -6.16
CA GLY A 101 -15.44 -4.68 -7.43
C GLY A 101 -14.43 -4.44 -8.56
N GLY A 102 -13.17 -4.13 -8.26
CA GLY A 102 -12.12 -3.93 -9.28
C GLY A 102 -12.35 -2.73 -10.20
N VAL A 103 -13.15 -1.76 -9.78
CA VAL A 103 -13.43 -0.54 -10.54
C VAL A 103 -12.83 0.68 -9.83
N ALA A 104 -12.66 1.78 -10.57
CA ALA A 104 -12.07 3.01 -10.07
C ALA A 104 -12.61 3.43 -8.70
N LEU A 105 -11.74 3.93 -7.84
CA LEU A 105 -12.11 4.43 -6.53
C LEU A 105 -12.84 5.78 -6.70
N THR A 106 -13.98 5.90 -6.03
CA THR A 106 -14.80 7.12 -5.99
C THR A 106 -15.03 7.56 -4.55
N MET A 107 -15.41 8.83 -4.34
CA MET A 107 -15.76 9.32 -3.00
C MET A 107 -16.90 8.53 -2.36
N ALA A 108 -17.87 8.07 -3.16
CA ALA A 108 -18.96 7.24 -2.67
C ALA A 108 -18.46 5.91 -2.07
N LYS A 109 -17.47 5.29 -2.70
CA LYS A 109 -16.84 4.04 -2.20
C LYS A 109 -16.04 4.29 -0.93
N ILE A 110 -15.30 5.39 -0.87
CA ILE A 110 -14.55 5.79 0.34
C ILE A 110 -15.52 5.99 1.51
N THR A 111 -16.62 6.69 1.28
CA THR A 111 -17.66 6.92 2.29
C THR A 111 -18.30 5.60 2.75
N ALA A 112 -18.57 4.69 1.82
CA ALA A 112 -19.12 3.37 2.15
C ALA A 112 -18.13 2.51 2.94
N ALA A 113 -16.84 2.55 2.58
CA ALA A 113 -15.79 1.88 3.35
C ALA A 113 -15.65 2.47 4.76
N ALA A 114 -15.66 3.79 4.89
CA ALA A 114 -15.64 4.48 6.18
C ALA A 114 -16.84 4.11 7.06
N ALA A 115 -18.03 4.01 6.48
CA ALA A 115 -19.22 3.58 7.21
C ALA A 115 -19.06 2.16 7.79
N LYS A 116 -18.40 1.24 7.05
CA LYS A 116 -18.08 -0.11 7.58
C LYS A 116 -17.12 -0.08 8.76
N VAL A 117 -16.14 0.80 8.73
CA VAL A 117 -15.18 0.95 9.84
C VAL A 117 -15.88 1.49 11.08
N THR A 118 -16.76 2.47 10.93
CA THR A 118 -17.49 3.08 12.04
C THR A 118 -18.48 2.12 12.69
N THR A 119 -19.09 1.19 11.95
CA THR A 119 -19.98 0.18 12.54
C THR A 119 -19.26 -0.79 13.47
N LYS A 120 -17.96 -0.95 13.34
CA LYS A 120 -17.12 -1.75 14.24
C LYS A 120 -16.50 -0.95 15.40
N GLY A 121 -16.96 0.26 15.64
CA GLY A 121 -16.40 1.13 16.67
C GLY A 121 -15.19 1.95 16.21
N GLY A 122 -15.02 2.11 14.88
CA GLY A 122 -13.98 2.97 14.32
C GLY A 122 -14.13 4.41 14.78
N MET A 123 -12.99 5.04 15.03
CA MET A 123 -12.91 6.40 15.53
C MET A 123 -13.36 7.44 14.48
N ARG A 124 -13.57 8.66 14.96
CA ARG A 124 -13.67 9.86 14.11
C ARG A 124 -12.31 10.13 13.48
N ASP A 125 -12.31 10.88 12.39
CA ASP A 125 -11.10 11.37 11.74
C ASP A 125 -10.22 10.21 11.17
N LEU A 126 -10.73 9.62 10.09
CA LEU A 126 -10.08 8.51 9.39
C LEU A 126 -9.02 9.03 8.41
N THR A 127 -7.93 8.30 8.27
CA THR A 127 -6.93 8.53 7.22
C THR A 127 -6.99 7.40 6.21
N ALA A 128 -7.18 7.72 4.93
CA ALA A 128 -7.16 6.79 3.82
C ALA A 128 -5.85 6.96 3.04
N PHE A 129 -5.04 5.91 2.96
CA PHE A 129 -3.86 5.89 2.10
C PHE A 129 -4.24 5.34 0.74
N VAL A 130 -3.92 6.07 -0.32
CA VAL A 130 -4.20 5.71 -1.70
C VAL A 130 -2.94 5.79 -2.56
N SER A 131 -2.94 5.12 -3.72
CA SER A 131 -1.84 5.30 -4.66
C SER A 131 -1.86 6.72 -5.25
N THR A 132 -0.73 7.18 -5.74
CA THR A 132 -0.62 8.51 -6.38
C THR A 132 -1.51 8.62 -7.62
N PHE A 133 -1.67 7.53 -8.37
CA PHE A 133 -2.57 7.48 -9.52
C PHE A 133 -4.04 7.60 -9.09
N THR A 134 -4.44 6.79 -8.11
CA THR A 134 -5.81 6.84 -7.57
C THR A 134 -6.13 8.21 -6.97
N TRP A 135 -5.15 8.87 -6.33
CA TRP A 135 -5.32 10.23 -5.83
C TRP A 135 -5.55 11.22 -6.98
N SER A 136 -4.80 11.10 -8.08
CA SER A 136 -4.99 11.93 -9.28
C SER A 136 -6.38 11.75 -9.88
N ASP A 137 -6.86 10.51 -9.96
CA ASP A 137 -8.20 10.20 -10.48
C ASP A 137 -9.30 10.79 -9.59
N LEU A 138 -9.15 10.66 -8.25
CA LEU A 138 -10.08 11.27 -7.29
C LEU A 138 -10.10 12.80 -7.37
N ASN A 139 -8.95 13.42 -7.61
CA ASN A 139 -8.84 14.86 -7.73
C ASN A 139 -9.51 15.37 -9.02
N SER A 140 -9.56 14.56 -10.06
CA SER A 140 -10.28 14.85 -11.31
C SER A 140 -11.78 14.59 -11.22
N ASP A 141 -12.25 13.87 -10.20
CA ASP A 141 -13.68 13.60 -10.00
C ASP A 141 -14.41 14.86 -9.56
N LEU A 142 -15.32 15.35 -10.40
CA LEU A 142 -16.14 16.55 -10.15
C LEU A 142 -16.96 16.48 -8.86
N ALA A 143 -17.34 15.29 -8.43
CA ALA A 143 -18.05 15.10 -7.16
C ALA A 143 -17.10 15.30 -5.95
N ALA A 144 -15.85 14.88 -6.07
CA ALA A 144 -14.82 15.14 -5.07
C ALA A 144 -14.51 16.63 -4.95
N LEU A 145 -14.31 17.31 -6.08
CA LEU A 145 -14.05 18.75 -6.14
C LEU A 145 -15.17 19.58 -5.51
N LYS A 146 -16.43 19.28 -5.82
CA LYS A 146 -17.59 20.00 -5.24
C LYS A 146 -17.67 19.89 -3.72
N ARG A 147 -17.25 18.79 -3.13
CA ARG A 147 -17.28 18.58 -1.69
C ARG A 147 -16.10 19.22 -0.96
N VAL A 148 -14.97 19.33 -1.61
CA VAL A 148 -13.80 20.06 -1.07
C VAL A 148 -14.04 21.57 -1.07
N THR A 149 -14.67 22.13 -2.11
CA THR A 149 -14.96 23.56 -2.21
C THR A 149 -16.09 24.03 -1.30
N SER A 150 -16.99 23.15 -0.84
CA SER A 150 -18.11 23.54 0.03
C SER A 150 -17.72 23.83 1.48
N SER A 151 -16.51 23.56 1.90
CA SER A 151 -16.00 23.88 3.25
C SER A 151 -15.28 25.22 3.32
N VAL A 152 -15.17 25.97 2.22
CA VAL A 152 -14.61 27.33 2.24
C VAL A 152 -15.65 28.29 2.82
N LYS A 153 -15.62 28.51 4.13
CA LYS A 153 -16.26 29.66 4.77
C LYS A 153 -15.58 30.93 4.24
N GLY A 154 -16.26 31.62 3.29
CA GLY A 154 -16.23 33.08 3.09
C GLY A 154 -14.90 33.82 3.31
N GLY A 155 -13.82 33.37 2.74
CA GLY A 155 -12.57 34.06 2.69
C GLY A 155 -11.86 33.71 1.39
N ILE A 156 -11.21 34.66 0.75
CA ILE A 156 -10.39 34.49 -0.47
C ILE A 156 -9.10 33.71 -0.14
N ASP A 157 -9.13 32.83 0.83
CA ASP A 157 -8.17 31.75 0.95
C ASP A 157 -8.73 30.56 0.16
N GLN A 158 -8.60 30.69 -1.14
CA GLN A 158 -8.30 29.53 -1.96
C GLN A 158 -6.89 29.07 -1.58
N GLY A 159 -6.68 28.80 -0.33
CA GLY A 159 -5.72 27.82 0.05
C GLY A 159 -6.22 26.53 -0.55
N THR A 160 -5.83 26.25 -1.77
CA THR A 160 -5.39 24.93 -2.08
C THR A 160 -4.52 24.57 -0.89
N GLU A 161 -5.12 23.92 0.12
CA GLU A 161 -4.34 23.17 1.08
C GLU A 161 -3.70 22.00 0.33
N GLY A 162 -3.12 22.32 -0.83
CA GLY A 162 -2.25 21.54 -1.63
C GLY A 162 -0.84 21.52 -1.08
N GLU A 163 -0.61 22.18 0.03
CA GLU A 163 0.70 22.17 0.66
C GLU A 163 1.07 20.77 1.16
N ASP A 164 0.07 19.95 1.51
CA ASP A 164 0.28 18.55 1.94
C ASP A 164 -0.15 17.51 0.89
N GLY A 165 -0.69 17.90 -0.25
CA GLY A 165 -1.22 16.95 -1.25
C GLY A 165 -2.38 16.07 -0.75
N ASN A 166 -3.03 16.44 0.34
CA ASN A 166 -4.09 15.66 0.97
C ASN A 166 -5.46 16.23 0.62
N ILE A 167 -6.43 15.34 0.34
CA ILE A 167 -7.84 15.69 0.18
C ILE A 167 -8.55 15.39 1.49
N THR A 168 -9.19 16.39 2.10
CA THR A 168 -9.99 16.18 3.32
C THR A 168 -11.47 16.24 2.97
N TYR A 169 -12.21 15.20 3.33
CA TYR A 169 -13.65 15.10 3.18
C TYR A 169 -14.31 15.09 4.56
N TYR A 170 -15.32 15.96 4.75
CA TYR A 170 -16.11 16.01 5.99
C TYR A 170 -17.40 15.21 5.83
N GLY A 171 -17.51 14.12 6.55
CA GLY A 171 -18.68 13.25 6.59
C GLY A 171 -19.43 13.37 7.92
N PRO A 172 -20.54 12.64 8.08
CA PRO A 172 -21.33 12.67 9.31
C PRO A 172 -20.57 12.13 10.53
N ASN A 173 -19.52 11.36 10.33
CA ASN A 173 -18.71 10.74 11.38
C ASN A 173 -17.33 11.38 11.56
N GLY A 174 -17.14 12.63 11.13
CA GLY A 174 -15.86 13.34 11.22
C GLY A 174 -15.19 13.55 9.88
N SER A 175 -13.89 13.78 9.87
CA SER A 175 -13.11 13.99 8.65
C SER A 175 -12.52 12.69 8.11
N ILE A 176 -12.42 12.59 6.79
CA ILE A 176 -11.66 11.55 6.10
C ILE A 176 -10.53 12.25 5.33
N LYS A 177 -9.30 12.07 5.78
CA LYS A 177 -8.12 12.60 5.13
C LYS A 177 -7.60 11.58 4.12
N ILE A 178 -7.49 11.94 2.85
CA ILE A 178 -6.97 11.07 1.78
C ILE A 178 -5.55 11.48 1.47
N CYS A 179 -4.61 10.59 1.78
CA CYS A 179 -3.18 10.82 1.63
C CYS A 179 -2.62 9.97 0.50
N PRO A 180 -1.99 10.57 -0.52
CA PRO A 180 -1.27 9.80 -1.53
C PRO A 180 -0.02 9.18 -0.91
N HIS A 181 0.24 7.91 -1.23
CA HIS A 181 1.43 7.23 -0.77
C HIS A 181 2.02 6.36 -1.90
N PRO A 182 3.31 6.53 -2.23
CA PRO A 182 3.91 5.86 -3.39
C PRO A 182 4.02 4.34 -3.26
N MET A 183 3.97 3.82 -2.03
CA MET A 183 4.06 2.39 -1.76
C MET A 183 2.70 1.67 -1.77
N VAL A 184 1.59 2.38 -1.90
CA VAL A 184 0.27 1.77 -2.06
C VAL A 184 0.10 1.37 -3.52
N LYS A 185 -0.23 0.10 -3.76
CA LYS A 185 -0.51 -0.41 -5.11
C LYS A 185 -1.77 0.26 -5.68
N ALA A 186 -1.72 0.57 -6.97
CA ALA A 186 -2.88 1.05 -7.71
C ALA A 186 -3.87 -0.08 -7.98
#